data_74fb7263c5923571809d2296cd588bfc
#
_entry.id   74fb7263c5923571809d2296cd588bfc
#
_cell.length_a   1.000
_cell.length_b   1.000
_cell.length_c   1.000
_cell.angle_alpha   90.00
_cell.angle_beta   90.00
_cell.angle_gamma   90.00
#
_symmetry.space_group_name_H-M   'P 1'
#
loop_
_entity.id
_entity.type
_entity.pdbx_description
1 polymer ?
#
loop_
_entity_poly.entity_id
_entity_poly.type
_entity_poly.pdbx_seq_one_letter_code
_entity_poly.pdbx_strand_id
1 'polypeptide(L)'
;MLKLRNVMTIVRKDLLEAKNDQGALVSIIVVPFILAVMLPILVVLGGTSHVLIHLIGGLNAFIEQLPKQALPSGLSRNDAIGYAILMYFFVPFFLLIPVMIATILASSSFTGEKERKTIEGLLYTPITNQELMLGKILASAIPSILVTWIAMLVYGIIVDIYSVNVMNQIIFPNFNWIVIAVCIIPLITFLAISLIVSISHRVKTSKSAQSISVLLILPIMGFLTSQSSGIFLFGINVSLILVVVLIIIDILVYMFIVKTFNRDVFITRT
;
A
#
# COMPACT_ATOMS: atom_id res chain seq x y z
N MET A 1 1.39 1.82 32.69
CA MET A 1 2.63 1.70 31.89
C MET A 1 2.42 0.64 30.82
N LEU A 2 2.66 0.98 29.56
CA LEU A 2 2.61 0.05 28.42
C LEU A 2 3.72 -1.00 28.56
N LYS A 3 3.33 -2.28 28.59
CA LYS A 3 4.29 -3.39 28.64
C LYS A 3 4.56 -3.87 27.22
N LEU A 4 5.70 -3.53 26.65
CA LEU A 4 6.12 -3.95 25.30
C LEU A 4 6.03 -5.46 25.06
N ARG A 5 6.25 -6.26 26.13
CA ARG A 5 6.09 -7.72 26.07
C ARG A 5 4.68 -8.15 25.68
N ASN A 6 3.65 -7.49 26.23
CA ASN A 6 2.25 -7.77 25.92
C ASN A 6 1.93 -7.41 24.47
N VAL A 7 2.40 -6.23 24.02
CA VAL A 7 2.25 -5.78 22.62
C VAL A 7 2.87 -6.80 21.65
N MET A 8 4.11 -7.23 21.92
CA MET A 8 4.81 -8.20 21.07
C MET A 8 4.15 -9.58 21.05
N THR A 9 3.53 -9.99 22.18
CA THR A 9 2.76 -11.24 22.24
C THR A 9 1.55 -11.20 21.31
N ILE A 10 0.84 -10.07 21.26
CA ILE A 10 -0.30 -9.86 20.36
C ILE A 10 0.18 -9.85 18.90
N VAL A 11 1.25 -9.11 18.61
CA VAL A 11 1.84 -9.08 17.26
C VAL A 11 2.16 -10.50 16.78
N ARG A 12 2.84 -11.28 17.62
CA ARG A 12 3.22 -12.66 17.26
C ARG A 12 1.99 -13.55 17.05
N LYS A 13 0.98 -13.42 17.91
CA LYS A 13 -0.29 -14.19 17.79
C LYS A 13 -0.97 -13.87 16.44
N ASP A 14 -1.18 -12.59 16.13
CA ASP A 14 -1.88 -12.17 14.92
C ASP A 14 -1.10 -12.51 13.65
N LEU A 15 0.24 -12.42 13.67
CA LEU A 15 1.10 -12.87 12.56
C LEU A 15 1.00 -14.39 12.33
N LEU A 16 0.95 -15.19 13.37
CA LEU A 16 0.76 -16.64 13.26
C LEU A 16 -0.63 -16.97 12.72
N GLU A 17 -1.65 -16.23 13.12
CA GLU A 17 -3.01 -16.38 12.60
C GLU A 17 -3.09 -16.03 11.11
N ALA A 18 -2.48 -14.90 10.71
CA ALA A 18 -2.37 -14.50 9.30
C ALA A 18 -1.60 -15.53 8.46
N LYS A 19 -0.53 -16.12 9.00
CA LYS A 19 0.23 -17.18 8.33
C LYS A 19 -0.60 -18.45 8.07
N ASN A 20 -1.59 -18.73 8.90
CA ASN A 20 -2.45 -19.92 8.76
C ASN A 20 -3.68 -19.64 7.89
N ASP A 21 -3.96 -18.39 7.55
CA ASP A 21 -5.04 -18.00 6.64
C ASP A 21 -4.54 -18.04 5.18
N GLN A 22 -4.82 -19.15 4.50
CA GLN A 22 -4.41 -19.35 3.10
C GLN A 22 -4.94 -18.25 2.16
N GLY A 23 -6.16 -17.76 2.37
CA GLY A 23 -6.74 -16.70 1.55
C GLY A 23 -6.00 -15.37 1.70
N ALA A 24 -5.65 -15.02 2.93
CA ALA A 24 -4.84 -13.85 3.22
C ALA A 24 -3.44 -13.97 2.62
N LEU A 25 -2.76 -15.12 2.80
CA LEU A 25 -1.42 -15.37 2.26
C LEU A 25 -1.36 -15.27 0.74
N VAL A 26 -2.31 -15.89 0.04
CA VAL A 26 -2.38 -15.82 -1.43
C VAL A 26 -2.47 -14.36 -1.87
N SER A 27 -3.33 -13.56 -1.27
CA SER A 27 -3.50 -12.14 -1.62
C SER A 27 -2.24 -11.31 -1.32
N ILE A 28 -1.58 -11.58 -0.18
CA ILE A 28 -0.35 -10.89 0.25
C ILE A 28 0.82 -11.18 -0.69
N ILE A 29 0.86 -12.34 -1.34
CA ILE A 29 1.95 -12.73 -2.24
C ILE A 29 1.61 -12.39 -3.69
N VAL A 30 0.41 -12.73 -4.16
CA VAL A 30 0.03 -12.61 -5.58
C VAL A 30 -0.02 -11.16 -6.03
N VAL A 31 -0.58 -10.25 -5.23
CA VAL A 31 -0.71 -8.85 -5.62
C VAL A 31 0.67 -8.17 -5.79
N PRO A 32 1.60 -8.22 -4.82
CA PRO A 32 2.94 -7.69 -5.02
C PRO A 32 3.68 -8.36 -6.18
N PHE A 33 3.53 -9.68 -6.36
CA PHE A 33 4.17 -10.42 -7.45
C PHE A 33 3.70 -9.91 -8.82
N ILE A 34 2.40 -9.71 -9.00
CA ILE A 34 1.87 -9.17 -10.26
C ILE A 34 2.39 -7.76 -10.50
N LEU A 35 2.30 -6.87 -9.49
CA LEU A 35 2.62 -5.46 -9.64
C LEU A 35 4.13 -5.19 -9.71
N ALA A 36 4.95 -5.93 -8.94
CA ALA A 36 6.38 -5.67 -8.84
C ALA A 36 7.24 -6.54 -9.77
N VAL A 37 6.70 -7.65 -10.28
CA VAL A 37 7.45 -8.59 -11.13
C VAL A 37 6.81 -8.71 -12.50
N MET A 38 5.56 -9.17 -12.59
CA MET A 38 4.94 -9.47 -13.89
C MET A 38 4.79 -8.20 -14.75
N LEU A 39 4.22 -7.14 -14.20
CA LEU A 39 3.96 -5.92 -14.97
C LEU A 39 5.27 -5.25 -15.47
N PRO A 40 6.31 -5.01 -14.64
CA PRO A 40 7.54 -4.42 -15.15
C PRO A 40 8.25 -5.33 -16.17
N ILE A 41 8.24 -6.66 -15.99
CA ILE A 41 8.79 -7.59 -16.98
C ILE A 41 8.04 -7.48 -18.31
N LEU A 42 6.71 -7.37 -18.29
CA LEU A 42 5.93 -7.14 -19.51
C LEU A 42 6.32 -5.84 -20.22
N VAL A 43 6.61 -4.77 -19.47
CA VAL A 43 7.08 -3.51 -20.05
C VAL A 43 8.48 -3.67 -20.65
N VAL A 44 9.38 -4.33 -19.92
CA VAL A 44 10.77 -4.56 -20.35
C VAL A 44 10.85 -5.46 -21.60
N LEU A 45 10.13 -6.57 -21.61
CA LEU A 45 10.13 -7.53 -22.72
C LEU A 45 9.25 -7.09 -23.91
N GLY A 46 8.12 -6.46 -23.59
CA GLY A 46 7.19 -5.96 -24.62
C GLY A 46 7.73 -4.77 -25.38
N GLY A 47 8.76 -4.12 -24.85
CA GLY A 47 9.29 -2.87 -25.40
C GLY A 47 8.18 -1.83 -25.57
N THR A 48 8.39 -0.86 -26.40
CA THR A 48 7.36 0.11 -26.84
C THR A 48 6.49 -0.46 -27.96
N SER A 49 6.21 -1.76 -27.92
CA SER A 49 5.35 -2.40 -28.92
C SER A 49 3.97 -1.73 -28.89
N HIS A 50 3.38 -1.57 -30.06
CA HIS A 50 2.02 -1.04 -30.24
C HIS A 50 1.00 -1.71 -29.31
N VAL A 51 1.27 -2.95 -28.87
CA VAL A 51 0.43 -3.73 -27.97
C VAL A 51 0.33 -3.08 -26.58
N LEU A 52 1.43 -2.61 -25.98
CA LEU A 52 1.39 -1.96 -24.66
C LEU A 52 0.71 -0.59 -24.74
N ILE A 53 0.95 0.16 -25.80
CA ILE A 53 0.31 1.46 -26.03
C ILE A 53 -1.21 1.32 -26.18
N HIS A 54 -1.67 0.23 -26.81
CA HIS A 54 -3.10 -0.06 -26.94
C HIS A 54 -3.74 -0.67 -25.68
N LEU A 55 -2.99 -1.47 -24.91
CA LEU A 55 -3.49 -2.07 -23.69
C LEU A 55 -3.68 -1.05 -22.54
N ILE A 56 -2.81 -0.05 -22.48
CA ILE A 56 -2.92 1.05 -21.50
C ILE A 56 -3.58 2.24 -22.20
N GLY A 57 -4.92 2.27 -22.19
CA GLY A 57 -5.65 3.41 -22.72
C GLY A 57 -5.15 4.73 -22.08
N GLY A 58 -4.82 5.73 -22.91
CA GLY A 58 -4.30 7.01 -22.44
C GLY A 58 -2.77 7.13 -22.37
N LEU A 59 -2.01 6.05 -22.59
CA LEU A 59 -0.54 6.10 -22.56
C LEU A 59 0.04 7.09 -23.57
N ASN A 60 -0.58 7.28 -24.72
CA ASN A 60 -0.17 8.29 -25.71
C ASN A 60 -0.27 9.71 -25.13
N ALA A 61 -1.37 10.04 -24.45
CA ALA A 61 -1.55 11.34 -23.83
C ALA A 61 -0.51 11.56 -22.70
N PHE A 62 -0.22 10.52 -21.93
CA PHE A 62 0.83 10.54 -20.91
C PHE A 62 2.21 10.84 -21.51
N ILE A 63 2.56 10.16 -22.63
CA ILE A 63 3.85 10.33 -23.30
C ILE A 63 3.98 11.73 -23.93
N GLU A 64 2.92 12.23 -24.56
CA GLU A 64 2.93 13.56 -25.21
C GLU A 64 3.06 14.71 -24.21
N GLN A 65 2.58 14.53 -23.01
CA GLN A 65 2.59 15.56 -21.94
C GLN A 65 3.77 15.41 -20.97
N LEU A 66 4.67 14.42 -21.18
CA LEU A 66 5.86 14.27 -20.35
C LEU A 66 6.76 15.51 -20.44
N PRO A 67 7.09 16.15 -19.31
CA PRO A 67 8.04 17.25 -19.29
C PRO A 67 9.41 16.76 -19.80
N LYS A 68 10.00 17.46 -20.75
CA LYS A 68 11.35 17.11 -21.26
C LYS A 68 12.40 17.02 -20.17
N GLN A 69 12.22 17.78 -19.07
CA GLN A 69 13.09 17.78 -17.90
C GLN A 69 12.96 16.52 -17.04
N ALA A 70 11.87 15.76 -17.17
CA ALA A 70 11.65 14.52 -16.44
C ALA A 70 12.36 13.32 -17.08
N LEU A 71 12.91 13.49 -18.26
CA LEU A 71 13.58 12.44 -19.02
C LEU A 71 15.10 12.69 -19.03
N PRO A 72 15.92 11.62 -18.88
CA PRO A 72 17.36 11.73 -19.09
C PRO A 72 17.68 12.17 -20.51
N SER A 73 18.72 13.00 -20.67
CA SER A 73 19.17 13.48 -21.97
C SER A 73 19.85 12.35 -22.78
N GLY A 74 19.59 12.30 -24.08
CA GLY A 74 20.26 11.36 -24.98
C GLY A 74 19.57 10.02 -25.19
N LEU A 75 18.37 9.81 -24.63
CA LEU A 75 17.61 8.59 -24.86
C LEU A 75 16.92 8.57 -26.22
N SER A 76 16.81 7.38 -26.82
CA SER A 76 15.88 7.19 -27.92
C SER A 76 14.43 7.44 -27.45
N ARG A 77 13.53 7.77 -28.38
CA ARG A 77 12.12 8.00 -28.00
C ARG A 77 11.51 6.78 -27.30
N ASN A 78 11.86 5.59 -27.72
CA ASN A 78 11.35 4.35 -27.16
C ASN A 78 11.86 4.11 -25.73
N ASP A 79 13.14 4.36 -25.49
CA ASP A 79 13.75 4.19 -24.17
C ASP A 79 13.24 5.24 -23.18
N ALA A 80 13.01 6.46 -23.66
CA ALA A 80 12.39 7.53 -22.86
C ALA A 80 10.97 7.16 -22.41
N ILE A 81 10.20 6.50 -23.27
CA ILE A 81 8.87 5.99 -22.96
C ILE A 81 8.97 4.89 -21.89
N GLY A 82 9.86 3.91 -22.09
CA GLY A 82 10.10 2.84 -21.11
C GLY A 82 10.50 3.39 -19.73
N TYR A 83 11.43 4.36 -19.70
CA TYR A 83 11.82 5.07 -18.50
C TYR A 83 10.62 5.74 -17.80
N ALA A 84 9.82 6.48 -18.56
CA ALA A 84 8.69 7.21 -18.00
C ALA A 84 7.61 6.29 -17.42
N ILE A 85 7.33 5.17 -18.09
CA ILE A 85 6.41 4.16 -17.60
C ILE A 85 6.94 3.57 -16.28
N LEU A 86 8.18 3.12 -16.26
CA LEU A 86 8.77 2.47 -15.10
C LEU A 86 8.94 3.46 -13.93
N MET A 87 9.41 4.69 -14.16
CA MET A 87 9.72 5.61 -13.07
C MET A 87 8.53 6.39 -12.52
N TYR A 88 7.52 6.66 -13.35
CA TYR A 88 6.39 7.49 -12.92
C TYR A 88 5.05 6.75 -12.97
N PHE A 89 4.77 6.04 -14.08
CA PHE A 89 3.46 5.40 -14.26
C PHE A 89 3.17 4.29 -13.25
N PHE A 90 4.20 3.57 -12.80
CA PHE A 90 4.06 2.49 -11.83
C PHE A 90 3.86 2.95 -10.38
N VAL A 91 4.17 4.21 -10.06
CA VAL A 91 4.08 4.71 -8.68
C VAL A 91 2.70 4.48 -8.03
N PRO A 92 1.57 4.86 -8.63
CA PRO A 92 0.26 4.62 -8.01
C PRO A 92 -0.06 3.13 -7.81
N PHE A 93 0.44 2.25 -8.67
CA PHE A 93 0.26 0.79 -8.49
C PHE A 93 0.94 0.29 -7.22
N PHE A 94 2.12 0.82 -6.88
CA PHE A 94 2.81 0.46 -5.66
C PHE A 94 2.07 0.91 -4.40
N LEU A 95 1.24 1.95 -4.47
CA LEU A 95 0.41 2.37 -3.33
C LEU A 95 -0.74 1.38 -3.06
N LEU A 96 -1.15 0.59 -4.03
CA LEU A 96 -2.16 -0.46 -3.84
C LEU A 96 -1.65 -1.59 -2.94
N ILE A 97 -0.36 -1.94 -3.03
CA ILE A 97 0.22 -3.07 -2.29
C ILE A 97 0.01 -2.90 -0.78
N PRO A 98 0.50 -1.82 -0.13
CA PRO A 98 0.36 -1.68 1.32
C PRO A 98 -1.09 -1.51 1.75
N VAL A 99 -1.93 -0.85 0.96
CA VAL A 99 -3.37 -0.70 1.25
C VAL A 99 -4.06 -2.06 1.28
N MET A 100 -3.84 -2.89 0.27
CA MET A 100 -4.47 -4.22 0.19
C MET A 100 -4.01 -5.13 1.33
N ILE A 101 -2.70 -5.20 1.58
CA ILE A 101 -2.16 -6.04 2.66
C ILE A 101 -2.64 -5.56 4.02
N ALA A 102 -2.54 -4.25 4.29
CA ALA A 102 -2.95 -3.67 5.55
C ALA A 102 -4.44 -3.89 5.85
N THR A 103 -5.30 -3.73 4.85
CA THR A 103 -6.75 -3.94 5.01
C THR A 103 -7.10 -5.40 5.22
N ILE A 104 -6.41 -6.35 4.57
CA ILE A 104 -6.60 -7.78 4.79
C ILE A 104 -6.20 -8.16 6.22
N LEU A 105 -5.00 -7.77 6.65
CA LEU A 105 -4.48 -8.10 7.97
C LEU A 105 -5.27 -7.42 9.09
N ALA A 106 -5.57 -6.13 8.94
CA ALA A 106 -6.35 -5.40 9.94
C ALA A 106 -7.79 -5.93 10.04
N SER A 107 -8.45 -6.24 8.93
CA SER A 107 -9.81 -6.80 8.98
C SER A 107 -9.84 -8.19 9.64
N SER A 108 -8.87 -9.04 9.37
CA SER A 108 -8.73 -10.35 10.04
C SER A 108 -8.46 -10.17 11.54
N SER A 109 -7.55 -9.27 11.92
CA SER A 109 -7.16 -9.01 13.30
C SER A 109 -8.28 -8.36 14.13
N PHE A 110 -9.01 -7.36 13.58
CA PHE A 110 -10.04 -6.62 14.35
C PHE A 110 -11.43 -7.22 14.21
N THR A 111 -11.86 -7.56 12.99
CA THR A 111 -13.21 -8.05 12.72
C THR A 111 -13.27 -9.57 12.73
N GLY A 112 -12.18 -10.24 12.34
CA GLY A 112 -12.13 -11.70 12.30
C GLY A 112 -12.27 -12.35 13.68
N GLU A 113 -11.71 -11.77 14.73
CA GLU A 113 -11.89 -12.25 16.09
C GLU A 113 -13.35 -12.12 16.56
N LYS A 114 -14.04 -11.07 16.14
CA LYS A 114 -15.47 -10.89 16.41
C LYS A 114 -16.30 -11.92 15.65
N GLU A 115 -16.00 -12.13 14.38
CA GLU A 115 -16.66 -13.13 13.52
C GLU A 115 -16.49 -14.55 14.06
N ARG A 116 -15.32 -14.89 14.60
CA ARG A 116 -14.99 -16.20 15.20
C ARG A 116 -15.37 -16.32 16.67
N LYS A 117 -15.93 -15.27 17.29
CA LYS A 117 -16.29 -15.20 18.72
C LYS A 117 -15.10 -15.46 19.66
N THR A 118 -13.89 -15.15 19.23
CA THR A 118 -12.65 -15.32 20.05
C THR A 118 -12.28 -14.07 20.85
N ILE A 119 -12.97 -12.96 20.61
CA ILE A 119 -12.72 -11.68 21.29
C ILE A 119 -12.91 -11.77 22.80
N GLU A 120 -13.86 -12.61 23.27
CA GLU A 120 -14.12 -12.81 24.70
C GLU A 120 -12.90 -13.37 25.42
N GLY A 121 -12.18 -14.32 24.82
CA GLY A 121 -10.96 -14.89 25.40
C GLY A 121 -9.86 -13.84 25.62
N LEU A 122 -9.78 -12.83 24.75
CA LEU A 122 -8.84 -11.72 24.88
C LEU A 122 -9.21 -10.75 26.02
N LEU A 123 -10.52 -10.59 26.30
CA LEU A 123 -11.01 -9.71 27.36
C LEU A 123 -10.69 -10.25 28.77
N TYR A 124 -10.54 -11.56 28.92
CA TYR A 124 -10.12 -12.17 30.18
C TYR A 124 -8.60 -12.09 30.44
N THR A 125 -7.82 -11.60 29.48
CA THR A 125 -6.38 -11.43 29.67
C THR A 125 -6.05 -10.11 30.38
N PRO A 126 -4.97 -10.05 31.20
CA PRO A 126 -4.57 -8.83 31.90
C PRO A 126 -3.84 -7.83 30.95
N ILE A 127 -4.34 -7.67 29.73
CA ILE A 127 -3.81 -6.79 28.70
C ILE A 127 -4.65 -5.51 28.68
N THR A 128 -3.99 -4.36 28.66
CA THR A 128 -4.68 -3.08 28.56
C THR A 128 -5.18 -2.83 27.13
N ASN A 129 -6.23 -2.01 26.99
CA ASN A 129 -6.78 -1.65 25.67
C ASN A 129 -5.74 -1.02 24.76
N GLN A 130 -4.85 -0.19 25.31
CA GLN A 130 -3.79 0.46 24.55
C GLN A 130 -2.77 -0.56 24.04
N GLU A 131 -2.40 -1.56 24.87
CA GLU A 131 -1.51 -2.64 24.47
C GLU A 131 -2.14 -3.51 23.38
N LEU A 132 -3.44 -3.81 23.50
CA LEU A 132 -4.18 -4.58 22.51
C LEU A 132 -4.25 -3.84 21.17
N MET A 133 -4.65 -2.58 21.18
CA MET A 133 -4.75 -1.75 19.98
C MET A 133 -3.40 -1.60 19.27
N LEU A 134 -2.35 -1.23 20.02
CA LEU A 134 -1.02 -1.10 19.47
C LEU A 134 -0.49 -2.41 18.89
N GLY A 135 -0.71 -3.53 19.60
CA GLY A 135 -0.33 -4.85 19.12
C GLY A 135 -0.97 -5.19 17.78
N LYS A 136 -2.27 -4.98 17.65
CA LYS A 136 -3.03 -5.25 16.41
C LYS A 136 -2.65 -4.33 15.25
N ILE A 137 -2.46 -3.03 15.53
CA ILE A 137 -1.99 -2.08 14.53
C ILE A 137 -0.60 -2.49 14.02
N LEU A 138 0.34 -2.79 14.91
CA LEU A 138 1.69 -3.21 14.53
C LEU A 138 1.69 -4.56 13.80
N ALA A 139 0.84 -5.51 14.21
CA ALA A 139 0.69 -6.80 13.53
C ALA A 139 0.23 -6.66 12.08
N SER A 140 -0.53 -5.61 11.76
CA SER A 140 -0.97 -5.32 10.40
C SER A 140 0.01 -4.42 9.64
N ALA A 141 0.58 -3.41 10.30
CA ALA A 141 1.45 -2.41 9.67
C ALA A 141 2.81 -3.00 9.27
N ILE A 142 3.47 -3.72 10.19
CA ILE A 142 4.83 -4.23 9.95
C ILE A 142 4.89 -5.12 8.70
N PRO A 143 4.07 -6.18 8.55
CA PRO A 143 4.14 -7.03 7.37
C PRO A 143 3.74 -6.28 6.09
N SER A 144 2.77 -5.36 6.17
CA SER A 144 2.34 -4.57 5.00
C SER A 144 3.47 -3.71 4.44
N ILE A 145 4.19 -3.01 5.33
CA ILE A 145 5.33 -2.17 4.97
C ILE A 145 6.48 -3.04 4.46
N LEU A 146 6.83 -4.12 5.17
CA LEU A 146 7.95 -4.99 4.81
C LEU A 146 7.73 -5.68 3.46
N VAL A 147 6.55 -6.24 3.21
CA VAL A 147 6.24 -6.88 1.92
C VAL A 147 6.28 -5.86 0.79
N THR A 148 5.78 -4.64 1.03
CA THR A 148 5.85 -3.56 0.03
C THR A 148 7.30 -3.15 -0.26
N TRP A 149 8.14 -3.03 0.76
CA TRP A 149 9.56 -2.72 0.57
C TRP A 149 10.31 -3.83 -0.18
N ILE A 150 10.03 -5.10 0.14
CA ILE A 150 10.58 -6.24 -0.60
C ILE A 150 10.13 -6.18 -2.07
N ALA A 151 8.86 -5.92 -2.31
CA ALA A 151 8.33 -5.75 -3.66
C ALA A 151 9.03 -4.60 -4.42
N MET A 152 9.26 -3.45 -3.75
CA MET A 152 10.01 -2.33 -4.33
C MET A 152 11.46 -2.68 -4.64
N LEU A 153 12.14 -3.45 -3.78
CA LEU A 153 13.50 -3.90 -4.04
C LEU A 153 13.57 -4.84 -5.25
N VAL A 154 12.65 -5.80 -5.35
CA VAL A 154 12.56 -6.71 -6.51
C VAL A 154 12.27 -5.93 -7.79
N TYR A 155 11.34 -4.99 -7.73
CA TYR A 155 11.04 -4.07 -8.82
C TYR A 155 12.27 -3.28 -9.27
N GLY A 156 13.00 -2.70 -8.30
CA GLY A 156 14.21 -1.93 -8.56
C GLY A 156 15.27 -2.75 -9.28
N ILE A 157 15.48 -3.99 -8.86
CA ILE A 157 16.42 -4.90 -9.53
C ILE A 157 16.03 -5.12 -11.00
N ILE A 158 14.75 -5.36 -11.28
CA ILE A 158 14.25 -5.57 -12.66
C ILE A 158 14.45 -4.31 -13.48
N VAL A 159 14.14 -3.14 -12.92
CA VAL A 159 14.28 -1.85 -13.60
C VAL A 159 15.75 -1.52 -13.85
N ASP A 160 16.65 -1.79 -12.91
CA ASP A 160 18.06 -1.49 -13.05
C ASP A 160 18.76 -2.45 -14.04
N ILE A 161 18.37 -3.71 -14.09
CA ILE A 161 18.84 -4.64 -15.14
C ILE A 161 18.46 -4.10 -16.52
N TYR A 162 17.23 -3.61 -16.69
CA TYR A 162 16.79 -3.00 -17.95
C TYR A 162 17.58 -1.73 -18.25
N SER A 163 17.71 -0.81 -17.28
CA SER A 163 18.32 0.49 -17.49
C SER A 163 19.82 0.39 -17.77
N VAL A 164 20.54 -0.53 -17.13
CA VAL A 164 21.94 -0.78 -17.43
C VAL A 164 22.14 -1.28 -18.86
N ASN A 165 21.26 -2.15 -19.35
CA ASN A 165 21.35 -2.65 -20.73
C ASN A 165 21.01 -1.60 -21.79
N VAL A 166 20.14 -0.65 -21.49
CA VAL A 166 19.62 0.36 -22.46
C VAL A 166 20.34 1.70 -22.32
N MET A 167 20.63 2.13 -21.09
CA MET A 167 21.12 3.46 -20.76
C MET A 167 22.52 3.46 -20.16
N ASN A 168 23.13 2.30 -19.88
CA ASN A 168 24.38 2.14 -19.12
C ASN A 168 24.40 2.87 -17.78
N GLN A 169 23.25 3.02 -17.13
CA GLN A 169 23.10 3.74 -15.86
C GLN A 169 22.10 3.03 -14.94
N ILE A 170 22.37 3.09 -13.65
CA ILE A 170 21.41 2.69 -12.59
C ILE A 170 20.47 3.86 -12.37
N ILE A 171 19.16 3.63 -12.45
CA ILE A 171 18.14 4.67 -12.32
C ILE A 171 17.26 4.54 -11.09
N PHE A 172 17.24 3.37 -10.47
CA PHE A 172 16.46 3.10 -9.27
C PHE A 172 17.37 2.87 -8.04
N PRO A 173 17.01 3.36 -6.82
CA PRO A 173 15.88 4.26 -6.55
C PRO A 173 16.25 5.73 -6.84
N ASN A 174 15.34 6.46 -7.44
CA ASN A 174 15.45 7.91 -7.47
C ASN A 174 14.87 8.53 -6.18
N PHE A 175 15.10 9.84 -5.96
CA PHE A 175 14.65 10.52 -4.74
C PHE A 175 13.12 10.43 -4.53
N ASN A 176 12.32 10.43 -5.59
CA ASN A 176 10.88 10.27 -5.52
C ASN A 176 10.49 8.90 -4.92
N TRP A 177 11.13 7.81 -5.36
CA TRP A 177 10.88 6.47 -4.85
C TRP A 177 11.31 6.31 -3.39
N ILE A 178 12.37 7.00 -2.97
CA ILE A 178 12.79 7.03 -1.55
C ILE A 178 11.71 7.71 -0.68
N VAL A 179 11.16 8.85 -1.13
CA VAL A 179 10.06 9.53 -0.42
C VAL A 179 8.82 8.63 -0.35
N ILE A 180 8.49 7.92 -1.42
CA ILE A 180 7.38 6.97 -1.44
C ILE A 180 7.63 5.85 -0.42
N ALA A 181 8.82 5.23 -0.43
CA ALA A 181 9.16 4.11 0.44
C ALA A 181 9.14 4.49 1.94
N VAL A 182 9.72 5.65 2.27
CA VAL A 182 9.96 6.04 3.67
C VAL A 182 8.77 6.81 4.26
N CYS A 183 8.08 7.63 3.45
CA CYS A 183 7.01 8.48 3.96
C CYS A 183 5.62 7.98 3.54
N ILE A 184 5.37 7.80 2.24
CA ILE A 184 4.01 7.54 1.75
C ILE A 184 3.53 6.14 2.13
N ILE A 185 4.37 5.10 1.98
CA ILE A 185 3.98 3.73 2.31
C ILE A 185 3.59 3.57 3.78
N PRO A 186 4.36 4.05 4.78
CA PRO A 186 3.93 3.99 6.17
C PRO A 186 2.65 4.77 6.46
N LEU A 187 2.50 5.99 5.92
CA LEU A 187 1.32 6.82 6.13
C LEU A 187 0.06 6.17 5.53
N ILE A 188 0.10 5.75 4.27
CA ILE A 188 -1.07 5.12 3.64
C ILE A 188 -1.42 3.77 4.30
N THR A 189 -0.43 3.04 4.81
CA THR A 189 -0.64 1.83 5.61
C THR A 189 -1.37 2.16 6.90
N PHE A 190 -0.92 3.19 7.62
CA PHE A 190 -1.57 3.63 8.85
C PHE A 190 -2.99 4.11 8.59
N LEU A 191 -3.22 4.87 7.52
CA LEU A 191 -4.55 5.29 7.10
C LEU A 191 -5.48 4.10 6.83
N ALA A 192 -4.99 3.10 6.10
CA ALA A 192 -5.74 1.89 5.78
C ALA A 192 -6.17 1.13 7.05
N ILE A 193 -5.25 0.92 7.99
CA ILE A 193 -5.53 0.26 9.27
C ILE A 193 -6.53 1.09 10.08
N SER A 194 -6.33 2.40 10.16
CA SER A 194 -7.17 3.32 10.92
C SER A 194 -8.63 3.32 10.43
N LEU A 195 -8.84 3.25 9.12
CA LEU A 195 -10.18 3.10 8.55
C LEU A 195 -10.83 1.77 8.95
N ILE A 196 -10.10 0.66 8.88
CA ILE A 196 -10.61 -0.65 9.33
C ILE A 196 -10.97 -0.60 10.82
N VAL A 197 -10.10 -0.07 11.67
CA VAL A 197 -10.36 0.09 13.11
C VAL A 197 -11.62 0.91 13.35
N SER A 198 -11.79 2.04 12.63
CA SER A 198 -12.94 2.93 12.79
C SER A 198 -14.28 2.26 12.48
N ILE A 199 -14.28 1.24 11.64
CA ILE A 199 -15.52 0.60 11.16
C ILE A 199 -15.68 -0.80 11.73
N SER A 200 -14.64 -1.40 12.31
CA SER A 200 -14.66 -2.77 12.85
C SER A 200 -15.81 -3.04 13.84
N HIS A 201 -16.27 -1.99 14.56
CA HIS A 201 -17.41 -2.10 15.47
C HIS A 201 -18.79 -2.12 14.77
N ARG A 202 -18.87 -1.67 13.51
CA ARG A 202 -20.12 -1.58 12.73
C ARG A 202 -20.33 -2.77 11.80
N VAL A 203 -19.26 -3.48 11.45
CA VAL A 203 -19.32 -4.61 10.53
C VAL A 203 -19.22 -5.94 11.26
N LYS A 204 -19.84 -6.98 10.70
CA LYS A 204 -19.94 -8.31 11.30
C LYS A 204 -18.90 -9.29 10.74
N THR A 205 -18.40 -9.05 9.54
CA THR A 205 -17.48 -9.97 8.85
C THR A 205 -16.21 -9.28 8.38
N SER A 206 -15.11 -10.02 8.33
CA SER A 206 -13.84 -9.53 7.80
C SER A 206 -13.95 -9.08 6.35
N LYS A 207 -14.76 -9.77 5.53
CA LYS A 207 -15.01 -9.38 4.13
C LYS A 207 -15.69 -8.02 4.03
N SER A 208 -16.69 -7.75 4.89
CA SER A 208 -17.36 -6.45 4.93
C SER A 208 -16.40 -5.33 5.37
N ALA A 209 -15.47 -5.63 6.28
CA ALA A 209 -14.42 -4.68 6.66
C ALA A 209 -13.47 -4.40 5.49
N GLN A 210 -13.05 -5.42 4.76
CA GLN A 210 -12.18 -5.26 3.58
C GLN A 210 -12.80 -4.41 2.47
N SER A 211 -14.12 -4.45 2.30
CA SER A 211 -14.82 -3.61 1.31
C SER A 211 -14.56 -2.11 1.48
N ILE A 212 -14.13 -1.69 2.67
CA ILE A 212 -13.76 -0.31 2.97
C ILE A 212 -12.45 0.10 2.29
N SER A 213 -11.59 -0.86 1.97
CA SER A 213 -10.36 -0.58 1.21
C SER A 213 -10.67 0.08 -0.14
N VAL A 214 -11.85 -0.16 -0.71
CA VAL A 214 -12.34 0.51 -1.93
C VAL A 214 -12.28 2.03 -1.77
N LEU A 215 -12.52 2.56 -0.56
CA LEU A 215 -12.48 3.99 -0.28
C LEU A 215 -11.07 4.57 -0.46
N LEU A 216 -10.02 3.79 -0.22
CA LEU A 216 -8.62 4.17 -0.48
C LEU A 216 -8.17 3.81 -1.90
N ILE A 217 -8.73 2.75 -2.48
CA ILE A 217 -8.41 2.35 -3.85
C ILE A 217 -8.93 3.39 -4.85
N LEU A 218 -10.11 3.98 -4.60
CA LEU A 218 -10.68 5.00 -5.50
C LEU A 218 -9.76 6.20 -5.77
N PRO A 219 -9.20 6.91 -4.78
CA PRO A 219 -8.25 8.00 -5.05
C PRO A 219 -6.98 7.51 -5.76
N ILE A 220 -6.48 6.30 -5.46
CA ILE A 220 -5.31 5.73 -6.16
C ILE A 220 -5.67 5.48 -7.64
N MET A 221 -6.84 4.95 -7.93
CA MET A 221 -7.35 4.80 -9.30
C MET A 221 -7.56 6.15 -9.98
N GLY A 222 -7.98 7.18 -9.23
CA GLY A 222 -8.05 8.56 -9.70
C GLY A 222 -6.67 9.10 -10.11
N PHE A 223 -5.62 8.81 -9.35
CA PHE A 223 -4.24 9.13 -9.73
C PHE A 223 -3.81 8.41 -11.01
N LEU A 224 -4.12 7.11 -11.13
CA LEU A 224 -3.80 6.34 -12.35
C LEU A 224 -4.49 6.89 -13.58
N THR A 225 -5.78 7.17 -13.52
CA THR A 225 -6.55 7.72 -14.66
C THR A 225 -6.09 9.12 -15.01
N SER A 226 -5.82 9.97 -14.02
CA SER A 226 -5.32 11.33 -14.24
C SER A 226 -3.94 11.33 -14.87
N GLN A 227 -3.07 10.41 -14.47
CA GLN A 227 -1.74 10.23 -15.06
C GLN A 227 -1.80 9.66 -16.47
N SER A 228 -2.68 8.66 -16.71
CA SER A 228 -2.92 8.12 -18.06
C SER A 228 -3.45 9.18 -19.02
N SER A 229 -4.24 10.14 -18.54
CA SER A 229 -4.76 11.25 -19.33
C SER A 229 -3.74 12.38 -19.52
N GLY A 230 -2.52 12.25 -18.97
CA GLY A 230 -1.47 13.26 -19.04
C GLY A 230 -1.73 14.53 -18.21
N ILE A 231 -2.78 14.54 -17.37
CA ILE A 231 -3.14 15.73 -16.58
C ILE A 231 -2.04 16.07 -15.59
N PHE A 232 -1.40 15.05 -14.98
CA PHE A 232 -0.25 15.28 -14.12
C PHE A 232 0.71 14.08 -14.09
N LEU A 233 1.95 14.33 -13.68
CA LEU A 233 2.99 13.33 -13.51
C LEU A 233 3.23 13.08 -12.01
N PHE A 234 3.28 11.82 -11.59
CA PHE A 234 3.57 11.45 -10.20
C PHE A 234 5.06 11.62 -9.88
N GLY A 235 5.50 12.87 -9.92
CA GLY A 235 6.86 13.29 -9.60
C GLY A 235 7.02 13.71 -8.15
N ILE A 236 8.22 14.18 -7.80
CA ILE A 236 8.59 14.52 -6.42
C ILE A 236 7.66 15.57 -5.77
N ASN A 237 7.21 16.58 -6.52
CA ASN A 237 6.33 17.62 -6.00
C ASN A 237 4.97 17.04 -5.58
N VAL A 238 4.41 16.14 -6.40
CA VAL A 238 3.15 15.45 -6.11
C VAL A 238 3.31 14.54 -4.89
N SER A 239 4.43 13.81 -4.80
CA SER A 239 4.73 12.95 -3.66
C SER A 239 4.85 13.75 -2.36
N LEU A 240 5.52 14.90 -2.36
CA LEU A 240 5.63 15.76 -1.19
C LEU A 240 4.27 16.34 -0.76
N ILE A 241 3.47 16.80 -1.71
CA ILE A 241 2.10 17.26 -1.41
C ILE A 241 1.28 16.11 -0.82
N LEU A 242 1.37 14.92 -1.39
CA LEU A 242 0.66 13.74 -0.90
C LEU A 242 1.08 13.36 0.52
N VAL A 243 2.37 13.45 0.87
CA VAL A 243 2.86 13.24 2.24
C VAL A 243 2.18 14.20 3.21
N VAL A 244 2.14 15.51 2.89
CA VAL A 244 1.48 16.50 3.76
C VAL A 244 0.00 16.21 3.92
N VAL A 245 -0.69 15.90 2.83
CA VAL A 245 -2.12 15.57 2.83
C VAL A 245 -2.38 14.31 3.67
N LEU A 246 -1.58 13.25 3.49
CA LEU A 246 -1.72 12.02 4.28
C LEU A 246 -1.49 12.26 5.76
N ILE A 247 -0.47 13.04 6.16
CA ILE A 247 -0.22 13.40 7.56
C ILE A 247 -1.45 14.11 8.17
N ILE A 248 -2.02 15.06 7.45
CA ILE A 248 -3.21 15.79 7.93
C ILE A 248 -4.38 14.81 8.10
N ILE A 249 -4.63 13.97 7.12
CA ILE A 249 -5.73 12.98 7.16
C ILE A 249 -5.49 11.99 8.31
N ASP A 250 -4.29 11.45 8.47
CA ASP A 250 -3.93 10.51 9.52
C ASP A 250 -4.15 11.12 10.93
N ILE A 251 -3.76 12.38 11.13
CA ILE A 251 -4.01 13.09 12.39
C ILE A 251 -5.52 13.23 12.64
N LEU A 252 -6.29 13.60 11.63
CA LEU A 252 -7.74 13.78 11.76
C LEU A 252 -8.43 12.43 12.07
N VAL A 253 -8.05 11.37 11.36
CA VAL A 253 -8.60 10.02 11.58
C VAL A 253 -8.20 9.50 12.96
N TYR A 254 -6.95 9.70 13.37
CA TYR A 254 -6.49 9.34 14.72
C TYR A 254 -7.29 10.05 15.81
N MET A 255 -7.47 11.38 15.69
CA MET A 255 -8.28 12.15 16.64
C MET A 255 -9.73 11.66 16.70
N PHE A 256 -10.30 11.31 15.54
CA PHE A 256 -11.64 10.75 15.46
C PHE A 256 -11.73 9.40 16.19
N ILE A 257 -10.76 8.49 15.97
CA ILE A 257 -10.71 7.17 16.61
C ILE A 257 -10.62 7.34 18.14
N VAL A 258 -9.70 8.17 18.63
CA VAL A 258 -9.50 8.38 20.08
C VAL A 258 -10.77 8.91 20.75
N LYS A 259 -11.54 9.79 20.08
CA LYS A 259 -12.81 10.30 20.62
C LYS A 259 -13.95 9.28 20.59
N THR A 260 -13.96 8.38 19.61
CA THR A 260 -15.09 7.46 19.36
C THR A 260 -14.86 6.10 20.01
N PHE A 261 -13.61 5.77 20.34
CA PHE A 261 -13.25 4.45 20.89
C PHE A 261 -13.62 4.33 22.36
N ASN A 262 -14.81 3.75 22.61
CA ASN A 262 -15.27 3.35 23.94
C ASN A 262 -15.30 1.82 24.01
N ARG A 263 -14.56 1.21 24.97
CA ARG A 263 -14.48 -0.24 25.18
C ARG A 263 -15.85 -0.88 25.33
N ASP A 264 -16.76 -0.21 26.03
CA ASP A 264 -18.10 -0.72 26.33
C ASP A 264 -18.95 -0.93 25.06
N VAL A 265 -18.72 -0.10 24.02
CA VAL A 265 -19.39 -0.23 22.71
C VAL A 265 -18.88 -1.43 21.91
N PHE A 266 -17.62 -1.81 22.14
CA PHE A 266 -17.01 -2.97 21.47
C PHE A 266 -17.57 -4.29 22.02
N ILE A 267 -17.98 -4.28 23.31
CA ILE A 267 -18.46 -5.46 24.07
C ILE A 267 -19.96 -5.63 23.93
N THR A 268 -20.73 -4.54 23.94
CA THR A 268 -22.21 -4.59 24.07
C THR A 268 -22.96 -4.76 22.75
N ARG A 269 -22.28 -4.73 21.59
CA ARG A 269 -22.88 -4.92 20.26
C ARG A 269 -22.47 -6.23 19.58
N THR A 270 -22.18 -7.26 20.39
CA THR A 270 -22.05 -8.64 19.91
C THR A 270 -23.39 -9.32 19.81
#